data_1ecf794f9b0bc87425ce0a1de43c943d
#
_entry.id   1ecf794f9b0bc87425ce0a1de43c943d
#
_cell.length_a   1.000
_cell.length_b   1.000
_cell.length_c   1.000
_cell.angle_alpha   90.00
_cell.angle_beta   90.00
_cell.angle_gamma   90.00
#
_symmetry.space_group_name_H-M   'P 1'
#
loop_
_entity.id
_entity.type
_entity.pdbx_description
1 polymer ?
#
loop_
_entity_poly.entity_id
_entity_poly.type
_entity_poly.pdbx_seq_one_letter_code
_entity_poly.pdbx_strand_id
1 'polypeptide(L)'
;MKNYTYASLLALLLLASTTWVTAQNVLVNTTKKYNNIKQIEVESGWLDVSYQGGEGTEVSVEAYLESNIADQDIVFATLGDVLKISYKSSSEKYNWNSKSKGYIKITGPVALALEVSGTSGNISIQNLESKLTTLQLTSGNVAATQIKGNLTLTATSGTLIAKEVDGDVNARLTSGNTSLDGIKGAVDYGSTSGNFTAKNIGGLLNVQLTSGNAKLENVKELGTMKITSGNMTAVNAGLGSKTQFSGTSGNFTLQTPSDLGAFNYTLRATSGNLRVGNTSKEKSLDINNNAANTVRGNITSGNITITN
;
A
#
# COMPACT_ATOMS: atom_id res chain seq x y z
N MET A 1 27.45 -45.01 -75.35
CA MET A 1 26.94 -45.00 -73.96
C MET A 1 27.30 -43.64 -73.38
N LYS A 2 26.33 -42.76 -73.19
CA LYS A 2 26.53 -41.42 -72.68
C LYS A 2 26.03 -41.36 -71.25
N ASN A 3 26.93 -41.11 -70.29
CA ASN A 3 26.58 -40.93 -68.90
C ASN A 3 26.17 -39.49 -68.65
N TYR A 4 24.93 -39.27 -68.21
CA TYR A 4 24.46 -37.96 -67.75
C TYR A 4 24.62 -37.91 -66.23
N THR A 5 25.59 -37.13 -65.78
CA THR A 5 25.72 -36.75 -64.40
C THR A 5 24.75 -35.59 -64.09
N TYR A 6 23.76 -35.83 -63.24
CA TYR A 6 22.88 -34.81 -62.71
C TYR A 6 23.59 -34.07 -61.59
N ALA A 7 24.02 -32.85 -61.86
CA ALA A 7 24.47 -31.90 -60.80
C ALA A 7 23.21 -31.33 -60.13
N SER A 8 22.89 -31.82 -58.96
CA SER A 8 21.87 -31.25 -58.10
C SER A 8 22.35 -29.96 -57.48
N LEU A 9 21.82 -28.85 -57.96
CA LEU A 9 22.04 -27.50 -57.43
C LEU A 9 21.20 -27.40 -56.16
N LEU A 10 21.83 -27.59 -54.97
CA LEU A 10 21.19 -27.38 -53.68
C LEU A 10 21.21 -25.86 -53.41
N ALA A 11 20.12 -25.18 -53.76
CA ALA A 11 19.92 -23.78 -53.39
C ALA A 11 19.61 -23.71 -51.90
N LEU A 12 20.59 -23.39 -51.08
CA LEU A 12 20.44 -23.08 -49.66
C LEU A 12 19.72 -21.73 -49.52
N LEU A 13 18.39 -21.77 -49.38
CA LEU A 13 17.63 -20.59 -49.01
C LEU A 13 17.93 -20.29 -47.53
N LEU A 14 18.87 -19.41 -47.28
CA LEU A 14 19.06 -18.75 -46.00
C LEU A 14 17.85 -17.79 -45.83
N LEU A 15 16.80 -18.28 -45.18
CA LEU A 15 15.78 -17.44 -44.59
C LEU A 15 16.46 -16.63 -43.46
N ALA A 16 17.03 -15.49 -43.83
CA ALA A 16 17.38 -14.46 -42.84
C ALA A 16 16.07 -13.98 -42.22
N SER A 17 15.66 -14.60 -41.13
CA SER A 17 14.65 -14.04 -40.24
C SER A 17 15.25 -12.74 -39.68
N THR A 18 14.96 -11.64 -40.33
CA THR A 18 15.20 -10.31 -39.78
C THR A 18 14.30 -10.16 -38.59
N THR A 19 14.74 -10.57 -37.42
CA THR A 19 14.16 -10.11 -36.18
C THR A 19 14.36 -8.62 -36.14
N TRP A 20 13.28 -7.88 -36.34
CA TRP A 20 13.28 -6.45 -36.11
C TRP A 20 13.52 -6.25 -34.61
N VAL A 21 14.78 -6.14 -34.23
CA VAL A 21 15.14 -5.66 -32.90
C VAL A 21 14.82 -4.16 -32.91
N THR A 22 13.67 -3.82 -32.39
CA THR A 22 13.36 -2.42 -32.12
C THR A 22 14.33 -1.98 -31.02
N ALA A 23 15.32 -1.19 -31.40
CA ALA A 23 16.26 -0.62 -30.45
C ALA A 23 15.46 0.26 -29.47
N GLN A 24 15.65 0.03 -28.18
CA GLN A 24 15.20 0.97 -27.18
C GLN A 24 16.08 2.22 -27.24
N ASN A 25 15.47 3.39 -27.30
CA ASN A 25 16.19 4.65 -27.29
C ASN A 25 16.13 5.26 -25.88
N VAL A 26 17.24 5.77 -25.41
CA VAL A 26 17.28 6.59 -24.19
C VAL A 26 16.67 7.95 -24.54
N LEU A 27 15.49 8.23 -24.00
CA LEU A 27 14.74 9.45 -24.22
C LEU A 27 15.11 10.52 -23.18
N VAL A 28 15.30 10.10 -21.94
CA VAL A 28 15.72 10.96 -20.84
C VAL A 28 16.84 10.28 -20.06
N ASN A 29 17.93 10.98 -19.84
CA ASN A 29 19.01 10.61 -18.94
C ASN A 29 19.62 11.92 -18.40
N THR A 30 19.12 12.34 -17.23
CA THR A 30 19.49 13.65 -16.70
C THR A 30 19.55 13.64 -15.18
N THR A 31 20.44 14.46 -14.64
CA THR A 31 20.46 14.79 -13.21
C THR A 31 20.29 16.30 -13.09
N LYS A 32 19.29 16.72 -12.33
CA LYS A 32 19.00 18.13 -12.09
C LYS A 32 19.04 18.43 -10.60
N LYS A 33 19.51 19.63 -10.24
CA LYS A 33 19.63 20.09 -8.88
C LYS A 33 18.80 21.35 -8.69
N TYR A 34 18.13 21.43 -7.56
CA TYR A 34 17.23 22.51 -7.20
C TYR A 34 17.50 22.99 -5.79
N ASN A 35 17.49 24.28 -5.61
CA ASN A 35 17.64 24.91 -4.29
C ASN A 35 16.31 25.53 -3.86
N ASN A 36 16.12 25.66 -2.54
CA ASN A 36 14.95 26.31 -1.94
C ASN A 36 13.60 25.63 -2.26
N ILE A 37 13.60 24.34 -2.56
CA ILE A 37 12.38 23.55 -2.75
C ILE A 37 11.85 23.13 -1.39
N LYS A 38 10.54 23.37 -1.15
CA LYS A 38 9.82 22.96 0.07
C LYS A 38 8.75 21.90 -0.22
N GLN A 39 8.36 21.77 -1.48
CA GLN A 39 7.36 20.79 -1.91
C GLN A 39 7.77 20.15 -3.23
N ILE A 40 7.57 18.84 -3.33
CA ILE A 40 7.72 18.09 -4.57
C ILE A 40 6.40 17.39 -4.89
N GLU A 41 5.94 17.56 -6.12
CA GLU A 41 4.79 16.87 -6.69
C GLU A 41 5.26 16.00 -7.86
N VAL A 42 5.00 14.69 -7.80
CA VAL A 42 5.41 13.75 -8.85
C VAL A 42 4.19 13.06 -9.45
N GLU A 43 4.02 13.22 -10.75
CA GLU A 43 3.08 12.45 -11.57
C GLU A 43 3.88 11.45 -12.40
N SER A 44 4.10 10.25 -11.85
CA SER A 44 5.11 9.31 -12.37
C SER A 44 4.64 8.48 -13.57
N GLY A 45 3.32 8.43 -13.84
CA GLY A 45 2.81 7.47 -14.79
C GLY A 45 3.15 6.04 -14.37
N TRP A 46 3.97 5.36 -15.15
CA TRP A 46 4.42 3.99 -14.89
C TRP A 46 5.86 3.89 -14.33
N LEU A 47 6.54 5.02 -14.17
CA LEU A 47 7.92 5.07 -13.71
C LEU A 47 8.03 4.72 -12.23
N ASP A 48 9.11 4.05 -11.85
CA ASP A 48 9.48 3.88 -10.46
C ASP A 48 9.91 5.23 -9.86
N VAL A 49 9.45 5.52 -8.64
CA VAL A 49 9.81 6.73 -7.91
C VAL A 49 10.46 6.38 -6.60
N SER A 50 11.58 6.99 -6.30
CA SER A 50 12.18 6.91 -4.97
C SER A 50 12.52 8.30 -4.43
N TYR A 51 12.31 8.49 -3.13
CA TYR A 51 12.78 9.65 -2.37
C TYR A 51 13.59 9.18 -1.18
N GLN A 52 14.78 9.76 -1.03
CA GLN A 52 15.63 9.57 0.12
C GLN A 52 15.92 10.92 0.78
N GLY A 53 15.38 11.13 1.98
CA GLY A 53 15.72 12.29 2.80
C GLY A 53 17.10 12.17 3.39
N GLY A 54 17.85 13.27 3.36
CA GLY A 54 19.22 13.37 3.84
C GLY A 54 19.53 14.73 4.43
N GLU A 55 20.79 14.93 4.73
CA GLU A 55 21.32 16.21 5.20
C GLU A 55 21.42 17.22 4.03
N GLY A 56 21.27 18.49 4.32
CA GLY A 56 21.36 19.56 3.33
C GLY A 56 20.01 20.10 2.90
N THR A 57 20.04 21.04 1.94
CA THR A 57 18.85 21.76 1.45
C THR A 57 18.64 21.64 -0.06
N GLU A 58 19.60 21.03 -0.75
CA GLU A 58 19.53 20.82 -2.20
C GLU A 58 18.68 19.58 -2.51
N VAL A 59 17.77 19.70 -3.47
CA VAL A 59 17.06 18.57 -4.07
C VAL A 59 17.78 18.16 -5.34
N SER A 60 18.22 16.91 -5.43
CA SER A 60 18.80 16.31 -6.62
C SER A 60 17.84 15.27 -7.20
N VAL A 61 17.56 15.38 -8.49
CA VAL A 61 16.66 14.47 -9.22
C VAL A 61 17.43 13.81 -10.35
N GLU A 62 17.58 12.50 -10.28
CA GLU A 62 18.07 11.64 -11.36
C GLU A 62 16.85 11.03 -12.07
N ALA A 63 16.69 11.31 -13.34
CA ALA A 63 15.61 10.80 -14.16
C ALA A 63 16.14 10.05 -15.38
N TYR A 64 15.63 8.85 -15.57
CA TYR A 64 15.96 7.98 -16.67
C TYR A 64 14.71 7.45 -17.35
N LEU A 65 14.68 7.48 -18.67
CA LEU A 65 13.62 6.93 -19.49
C LEU A 65 14.20 6.34 -20.77
N GLU A 66 13.98 5.07 -20.96
CA GLU A 66 14.34 4.31 -22.15
C GLU A 66 13.08 3.65 -22.70
N SER A 67 12.80 3.86 -23.98
CA SER A 67 11.58 3.34 -24.61
C SER A 67 11.78 3.16 -26.11
N ASN A 68 11.01 2.25 -26.69
CA ASN A 68 10.83 2.15 -28.13
C ASN A 68 9.67 3.02 -28.66
N ILE A 69 9.02 3.79 -27.77
CA ILE A 69 7.98 4.78 -28.11
C ILE A 69 8.61 6.16 -27.97
N ALA A 70 8.73 6.90 -29.08
CA ALA A 70 9.45 8.16 -29.12
C ALA A 70 8.79 9.33 -28.38
N ASP A 71 7.46 9.31 -28.25
CA ASP A 71 6.70 10.45 -27.73
C ASP A 71 6.50 10.39 -26.21
N GLN A 72 7.57 10.13 -25.49
CA GLN A 72 7.57 10.07 -24.01
C GLN A 72 8.64 11.01 -23.47
N ASP A 73 8.34 11.66 -22.35
CA ASP A 73 9.26 12.58 -21.69
C ASP A 73 9.03 12.65 -20.18
N ILE A 74 10.03 13.16 -19.45
CA ILE A 74 9.92 13.54 -18.03
C ILE A 74 10.12 15.04 -17.95
N VAL A 75 9.04 15.77 -17.66
CA VAL A 75 9.03 17.23 -17.61
C VAL A 75 9.21 17.71 -16.17
N PHE A 76 10.07 18.70 -16.02
CA PHE A 76 10.37 19.36 -14.75
C PHE A 76 9.93 20.82 -14.82
N ALA A 77 9.14 21.26 -13.87
CA ALA A 77 8.71 22.64 -13.74
C ALA A 77 8.89 23.12 -12.29
N THR A 78 9.36 24.32 -12.11
CA THR A 78 9.48 24.95 -10.79
C THR A 78 8.53 26.12 -10.71
N LEU A 79 7.68 26.15 -9.69
CA LEU A 79 6.76 27.25 -9.41
C LEU A 79 6.96 27.72 -7.96
N GLY A 80 7.73 28.79 -7.79
CA GLY A 80 8.15 29.24 -6.47
C GLY A 80 9.05 28.19 -5.78
N ASP A 81 8.60 27.67 -4.64
CA ASP A 81 9.28 26.62 -3.86
C ASP A 81 8.70 25.21 -4.13
N VAL A 82 7.85 25.05 -5.16
CA VAL A 82 7.28 23.76 -5.57
C VAL A 82 8.00 23.23 -6.82
N LEU A 83 8.52 22.03 -6.76
CA LEU A 83 9.05 21.28 -7.89
C LEU A 83 8.01 20.28 -8.38
N LYS A 84 7.55 20.41 -9.62
CA LYS A 84 6.68 19.45 -10.30
C LYS A 84 7.48 18.59 -11.26
N ILE A 85 7.31 17.28 -11.17
CA ILE A 85 7.94 16.29 -12.04
C ILE A 85 6.82 15.45 -12.64
N SER A 86 6.66 15.51 -13.97
CA SER A 86 5.55 14.82 -14.63
C SER A 86 6.06 13.96 -15.78
N TYR A 87 5.70 12.68 -15.77
CA TYR A 87 5.80 11.84 -16.96
C TYR A 87 4.75 12.26 -17.97
N LYS A 88 5.16 12.43 -19.22
CA LYS A 88 4.27 12.78 -20.34
C LYS A 88 4.41 11.75 -21.45
N SER A 89 3.27 11.39 -22.05
CA SER A 89 3.21 10.56 -23.25
C SER A 89 2.08 11.11 -24.13
N SER A 90 2.37 11.39 -25.39
CA SER A 90 1.38 11.82 -26.37
C SER A 90 0.75 10.64 -27.13
N SER A 91 1.31 9.43 -26.97
CA SER A 91 0.83 8.24 -27.64
C SER A 91 -0.29 7.55 -26.85
N GLU A 92 -1.51 7.60 -27.35
CA GLU A 92 -2.63 6.79 -26.86
C GLU A 92 -2.54 5.32 -27.31
N LYS A 93 -1.61 4.98 -28.19
CA LYS A 93 -1.48 3.62 -28.74
C LYS A 93 -0.74 2.72 -27.77
N TYR A 94 -1.51 1.89 -27.07
CA TYR A 94 -0.95 0.77 -26.33
C TYR A 94 -0.38 -0.26 -27.32
N ASN A 95 0.94 -0.37 -27.37
CA ASN A 95 1.61 -1.39 -28.17
C ASN A 95 2.06 -2.54 -27.26
N TRP A 96 1.51 -3.73 -27.44
CA TRP A 96 1.86 -4.93 -26.69
C TRP A 96 3.36 -5.29 -26.73
N ASN A 97 4.10 -4.78 -27.71
CA ASN A 97 5.53 -4.97 -27.86
C ASN A 97 6.34 -3.78 -27.31
N SER A 98 5.70 -2.86 -26.57
CA SER A 98 6.43 -1.74 -25.97
C SER A 98 7.35 -2.25 -24.86
N LYS A 99 8.63 -2.01 -25.02
CA LYS A 99 9.62 -2.20 -23.97
C LYS A 99 10.03 -0.83 -23.47
N SER A 100 9.74 -0.56 -22.23
CA SER A 100 10.07 0.72 -21.61
C SER A 100 10.65 0.44 -20.21
N LYS A 101 11.63 1.25 -19.83
CA LYS A 101 12.28 1.23 -18.52
C LYS A 101 12.51 2.67 -18.08
N GLY A 102 12.22 2.97 -16.84
CA GLY A 102 12.46 4.32 -16.35
C GLY A 102 12.24 4.47 -14.85
N TYR A 103 12.83 5.53 -14.32
CA TYR A 103 12.74 5.88 -12.92
C TYR A 103 12.95 7.37 -12.68
N ILE A 104 12.49 7.82 -11.53
CA ILE A 104 12.75 9.14 -10.96
C ILE A 104 13.31 8.91 -9.55
N LYS A 105 14.60 9.13 -9.36
CA LYS A 105 15.26 9.06 -8.06
C LYS A 105 15.48 10.47 -7.53
N ILE A 106 15.00 10.71 -6.33
CA ILE A 106 15.06 12.01 -5.70
C ILE A 106 15.82 11.87 -4.37
N THR A 107 16.81 12.71 -4.17
CA THR A 107 17.44 12.92 -2.88
C THR A 107 17.23 14.38 -2.48
N GLY A 108 16.95 14.64 -1.21
CA GLY A 108 16.67 16.00 -0.75
C GLY A 108 16.66 16.12 0.77
N PRO A 109 16.25 17.27 1.30
CA PRO A 109 16.18 17.48 2.74
C PRO A 109 15.16 16.54 3.40
N VAL A 110 15.40 16.16 4.65
CA VAL A 110 14.41 15.40 5.44
C VAL A 110 13.10 16.18 5.57
N ALA A 111 13.17 17.49 5.81
CA ALA A 111 12.00 18.36 5.96
C ALA A 111 11.51 18.88 4.61
N LEU A 112 10.51 18.20 4.01
CA LEU A 112 9.99 18.53 2.69
C LEU A 112 8.58 17.93 2.51
N ALA A 113 7.64 18.70 1.91
CA ALA A 113 6.34 18.17 1.53
C ALA A 113 6.43 17.34 0.24
N LEU A 114 5.85 16.13 0.26
CA LEU A 114 5.94 15.20 -0.87
C LEU A 114 4.57 14.61 -1.20
N GLU A 115 4.22 14.73 -2.47
CA GLU A 115 3.07 14.06 -3.06
C GLU A 115 3.52 13.28 -4.31
N VAL A 116 3.19 12.00 -4.37
CA VAL A 116 3.52 11.13 -5.50
C VAL A 116 2.28 10.41 -5.97
N SER A 117 2.00 10.52 -7.25
CA SER A 117 0.93 9.81 -7.93
C SER A 117 1.43 9.07 -9.16
N GLY A 118 0.87 7.89 -9.43
CA GLY A 118 1.24 7.08 -10.59
C GLY A 118 0.15 6.10 -11.01
N THR A 119 0.32 5.54 -12.21
CA THR A 119 -0.56 4.47 -12.70
C THR A 119 -0.01 3.10 -12.39
N SER A 120 1.30 2.92 -12.49
CA SER A 120 1.98 1.65 -12.17
C SER A 120 3.42 1.91 -11.73
N GLY A 121 4.19 0.85 -11.45
CA GLY A 121 5.55 0.97 -10.95
C GLY A 121 5.64 0.86 -9.43
N ASN A 122 6.73 1.33 -8.87
CA ASN A 122 6.99 1.26 -7.44
C ASN A 122 7.26 2.67 -6.89
N ILE A 123 6.70 2.97 -5.73
CA ILE A 123 7.00 4.19 -4.97
C ILE A 123 7.73 3.78 -3.69
N SER A 124 8.92 4.32 -3.45
CA SER A 124 9.72 4.07 -2.25
C SER A 124 10.18 5.37 -1.62
N ILE A 125 9.65 5.69 -0.44
CA ILE A 125 9.95 6.92 0.28
C ILE A 125 10.62 6.57 1.60
N GLN A 126 11.74 7.20 1.89
CA GLN A 126 12.49 6.97 3.11
C GLN A 126 12.98 8.26 3.74
N ASN A 127 12.89 8.33 5.08
CA ASN A 127 13.41 9.40 5.91
C ASN A 127 12.85 10.78 5.51
N LEU A 128 11.54 10.97 5.71
CA LEU A 128 10.84 12.21 5.37
C LEU A 128 10.09 12.77 6.57
N GLU A 129 10.19 14.08 6.76
CA GLU A 129 9.43 14.85 7.75
C GLU A 129 8.53 15.84 7.04
N SER A 130 7.21 15.64 7.16
CA SER A 130 6.20 16.45 6.51
C SER A 130 4.90 16.42 7.30
N LYS A 131 4.15 17.51 7.30
CA LYS A 131 2.82 17.51 7.91
C LYS A 131 1.92 16.41 7.34
N LEU A 132 1.99 16.20 6.03
CA LEU A 132 1.27 15.16 5.31
C LEU A 132 2.09 14.68 4.12
N THR A 133 2.23 13.38 3.99
CA THR A 133 2.79 12.71 2.81
C THR A 133 1.68 11.93 2.13
N THR A 134 1.48 12.14 0.83
CA THR A 134 0.44 11.46 0.05
C THR A 134 1.07 10.63 -1.05
N LEU A 135 0.80 9.32 -1.04
CA LEU A 135 1.31 8.37 -2.03
C LEU A 135 0.13 7.61 -2.65
N GLN A 136 -0.02 7.76 -3.96
CA GLN A 136 -1.14 7.17 -4.70
C GLN A 136 -0.64 6.40 -5.91
N LEU A 137 -1.14 5.16 -6.06
CA LEU A 137 -0.80 4.32 -7.20
C LEU A 137 -2.03 3.53 -7.67
N THR A 138 -2.22 3.40 -8.98
CA THR A 138 -3.28 2.49 -9.46
C THR A 138 -2.83 1.04 -9.29
N SER A 139 -1.63 0.68 -9.74
CA SER A 139 -1.10 -0.68 -9.63
C SER A 139 0.38 -0.67 -9.27
N GLY A 140 0.83 -1.61 -8.43
CA GLY A 140 2.24 -1.74 -8.04
C GLY A 140 2.44 -1.66 -6.54
N ASN A 141 3.64 -1.27 -6.12
CA ASN A 141 3.99 -1.31 -4.72
C ASN A 141 4.31 0.09 -4.18
N VAL A 142 3.79 0.40 -3.02
CA VAL A 142 4.12 1.62 -2.29
C VAL A 142 4.78 1.25 -0.97
N ALA A 143 5.98 1.75 -0.74
CA ALA A 143 6.73 1.59 0.50
C ALA A 143 7.09 2.96 1.09
N ALA A 144 6.75 3.19 2.35
CA ALA A 144 7.11 4.37 3.11
C ALA A 144 7.76 3.95 4.44
N THR A 145 8.97 4.44 4.71
CA THR A 145 9.73 4.07 5.89
C THR A 145 10.33 5.32 6.55
N GLN A 146 10.29 5.39 7.87
CA GLN A 146 10.83 6.51 8.66
C GLN A 146 10.17 7.85 8.25
N ILE A 147 8.85 7.91 8.39
CA ILE A 147 8.06 9.10 8.10
C ILE A 147 7.69 9.79 9.41
N LYS A 148 7.98 11.07 9.52
CA LYS A 148 7.46 11.93 10.57
C LYS A 148 6.34 12.80 10.03
N GLY A 149 5.16 12.68 10.63
CA GLY A 149 3.90 13.29 10.21
C GLY A 149 2.92 12.29 9.62
N ASN A 150 1.79 12.80 9.14
CA ASN A 150 0.70 11.96 8.67
C ASN A 150 0.99 11.36 7.29
N LEU A 151 0.53 10.14 7.07
CA LEU A 151 0.75 9.40 5.84
C LEU A 151 -0.57 8.91 5.24
N THR A 152 -0.83 9.27 3.99
CA THR A 152 -1.93 8.73 3.20
C THR A 152 -1.40 7.82 2.11
N LEU A 153 -1.85 6.57 2.10
CA LEU A 153 -1.52 5.55 1.13
C LEU A 153 -2.78 5.12 0.39
N THR A 154 -2.78 5.21 -0.93
CA THR A 154 -3.93 4.76 -1.74
C THR A 154 -3.45 3.94 -2.92
N ALA A 155 -4.06 2.75 -3.12
CA ALA A 155 -3.84 1.99 -4.33
C ALA A 155 -5.11 1.23 -4.75
N THR A 156 -5.21 0.94 -6.05
CA THR A 156 -6.26 0.03 -6.54
C THR A 156 -5.77 -1.41 -6.42
N SER A 157 -4.55 -1.71 -6.86
CA SER A 157 -3.99 -3.07 -6.77
C SER A 157 -2.52 -3.04 -6.38
N GLY A 158 -2.09 -4.07 -5.63
CA GLY A 158 -0.68 -4.24 -5.29
C GLY A 158 -0.41 -4.34 -3.80
N THR A 159 0.69 -3.74 -3.37
CA THR A 159 1.13 -3.84 -1.98
C THR A 159 1.37 -2.46 -1.38
N LEU A 160 0.81 -2.21 -0.20
CA LEU A 160 1.10 -1.03 0.61
C LEU A 160 1.94 -1.43 1.83
N ILE A 161 3.06 -0.76 2.02
CA ILE A 161 3.94 -0.98 3.18
C ILE A 161 4.22 0.36 3.84
N ALA A 162 3.99 0.46 5.15
CA ALA A 162 4.48 1.57 5.95
C ALA A 162 5.19 1.06 7.20
N LYS A 163 6.36 1.62 7.47
CA LYS A 163 7.17 1.27 8.64
C LYS A 163 7.69 2.53 9.33
N GLU A 164 7.71 2.49 10.67
CA GLU A 164 8.29 3.57 11.48
C GLU A 164 7.67 4.94 11.13
N VAL A 165 6.34 5.06 11.30
CA VAL A 165 5.62 6.32 11.06
C VAL A 165 5.32 7.01 12.39
N ASP A 166 5.82 8.23 12.56
CA ASP A 166 5.53 9.10 13.71
C ASP A 166 4.41 10.07 13.33
N GLY A 167 3.19 9.57 13.27
CA GLY A 167 1.97 10.26 12.86
C GLY A 167 0.84 9.27 12.59
N ASP A 168 -0.28 9.78 12.09
CA ASP A 168 -1.44 8.97 11.71
C ASP A 168 -1.29 8.38 10.30
N VAL A 169 -1.84 7.19 10.10
CA VAL A 169 -1.83 6.53 8.79
C VAL A 169 -3.26 6.29 8.30
N ASN A 170 -3.55 6.79 7.11
CA ASN A 170 -4.77 6.47 6.36
C ASN A 170 -4.40 5.61 5.15
N ALA A 171 -4.83 4.35 5.11
CA ALA A 171 -4.48 3.44 4.03
C ALA A 171 -5.74 2.87 3.37
N ARG A 172 -5.83 3.01 2.05
CA ARG A 172 -6.95 2.52 1.23
C ARG A 172 -6.44 1.66 0.09
N LEU A 173 -6.98 0.44 -0.02
CA LEU A 173 -6.59 -0.51 -1.06
C LEU A 173 -7.85 -1.20 -1.61
N THR A 174 -7.99 -1.31 -2.93
CA THR A 174 -9.09 -2.10 -3.47
C THR A 174 -8.74 -3.59 -3.43
N SER A 175 -7.56 -3.98 -3.95
CA SER A 175 -7.13 -5.39 -3.95
C SER A 175 -5.64 -5.52 -3.69
N GLY A 176 -5.24 -6.46 -2.84
CA GLY A 176 -3.84 -6.75 -2.55
C GLY A 176 -3.53 -6.85 -1.06
N ASN A 177 -2.31 -6.54 -0.68
CA ASN A 177 -1.87 -6.71 0.69
C ASN A 177 -1.40 -5.38 1.29
N THR A 178 -1.69 -5.18 2.56
CA THR A 178 -1.17 -4.03 3.30
C THR A 178 -0.44 -4.50 4.56
N SER A 179 0.73 -3.95 4.80
CA SER A 179 1.54 -4.20 5.99
C SER A 179 1.96 -2.89 6.64
N LEU A 180 1.51 -2.67 7.88
CA LEU A 180 1.87 -1.51 8.70
C LEU A 180 2.63 -1.97 9.94
N ASP A 181 3.77 -1.36 10.23
CA ASP A 181 4.58 -1.72 11.40
C ASP A 181 5.21 -0.47 12.04
N GLY A 182 5.08 -0.34 13.37
CA GLY A 182 5.70 0.77 14.10
C GLY A 182 5.02 2.12 13.83
N ILE A 183 3.69 2.19 13.86
CA ILE A 183 2.91 3.42 13.68
C ILE A 183 2.59 3.99 15.05
N LYS A 184 3.07 5.21 15.36
CA LYS A 184 2.84 5.83 16.68
C LYS A 184 1.44 6.43 16.82
N GLY A 185 0.89 6.95 15.74
CA GLY A 185 -0.44 7.55 15.69
C GLY A 185 -1.58 6.56 15.49
N ALA A 186 -2.75 7.08 15.12
CA ALA A 186 -3.92 6.29 14.76
C ALA A 186 -3.79 5.71 13.35
N VAL A 187 -4.47 4.59 13.12
CA VAL A 187 -4.55 3.94 11.81
C VAL A 187 -6.00 3.79 11.40
N ASP A 188 -6.32 4.24 10.20
CA ASP A 188 -7.59 3.99 9.52
C ASP A 188 -7.33 3.20 8.24
N TYR A 189 -7.70 1.93 8.23
CA TYR A 189 -7.49 1.02 7.11
C TYR A 189 -8.77 0.58 6.46
N GLY A 190 -8.85 0.66 5.14
CA GLY A 190 -9.96 0.17 4.35
C GLY A 190 -9.53 -0.60 3.11
N SER A 191 -10.14 -1.78 2.88
CA SER A 191 -9.91 -2.56 1.66
C SER A 191 -11.15 -3.34 1.22
N THR A 192 -11.27 -3.53 -0.10
CA THR A 192 -12.29 -4.42 -0.65
C THR A 192 -11.81 -5.88 -0.60
N SER A 193 -10.60 -6.18 -1.01
CA SER A 193 -10.08 -7.56 -1.02
C SER A 193 -8.61 -7.61 -0.67
N GLY A 194 -8.22 -8.62 0.11
CA GLY A 194 -6.81 -8.88 0.41
C GLY A 194 -6.51 -9.06 1.88
N ASN A 195 -5.23 -9.06 2.22
CA ASN A 195 -4.80 -9.29 3.58
C ASN A 195 -4.22 -8.01 4.19
N PHE A 196 -4.55 -7.81 5.45
CA PHE A 196 -4.04 -6.72 6.26
C PHE A 196 -3.20 -7.26 7.43
N THR A 197 -2.01 -6.75 7.57
CA THR A 197 -1.16 -7.01 8.75
C THR A 197 -0.80 -5.69 9.40
N ALA A 198 -1.07 -5.56 10.69
CA ALA A 198 -0.66 -4.42 11.48
C ALA A 198 0.09 -4.87 12.74
N LYS A 199 1.24 -4.27 12.97
CA LYS A 199 2.08 -4.54 14.15
C LYS A 199 2.51 -3.24 14.81
N ASN A 200 2.62 -3.27 16.15
CA ASN A 200 3.17 -2.17 16.93
C ASN A 200 2.44 -0.83 16.63
N ILE A 201 1.12 -0.81 16.80
CA ILE A 201 0.30 0.38 16.59
C ILE A 201 0.09 1.09 17.93
N GLY A 202 0.63 2.31 18.03
CA GLY A 202 0.61 3.12 19.25
C GLY A 202 -0.66 3.96 19.48
N GLY A 203 -1.56 4.01 18.49
CA GLY A 203 -2.84 4.71 18.54
C GLY A 203 -4.05 3.81 18.37
N LEU A 204 -5.20 4.43 18.05
CA LEU A 204 -6.45 3.76 17.71
C LEU A 204 -6.33 3.11 16.33
N LEU A 205 -6.71 1.84 16.22
CA LEU A 205 -6.76 1.13 14.93
C LEU A 205 -8.21 0.88 14.51
N ASN A 206 -8.61 1.40 13.35
CA ASN A 206 -9.85 1.05 12.67
C ASN A 206 -9.55 0.19 11.44
N VAL A 207 -10.34 -0.85 11.24
CA VAL A 207 -10.19 -1.77 10.10
C VAL A 207 -11.54 -2.00 9.43
N GLN A 208 -11.60 -1.79 8.12
CA GLN A 208 -12.76 -2.12 7.31
C GLN A 208 -12.32 -2.99 6.11
N LEU A 209 -12.76 -4.25 6.10
CA LEU A 209 -12.52 -5.21 5.04
C LEU A 209 -13.84 -5.72 4.47
N THR A 210 -13.97 -5.75 3.15
CA THR A 210 -15.10 -6.47 2.55
C THR A 210 -14.76 -7.96 2.45
N SER A 211 -13.58 -8.32 1.96
CA SER A 211 -13.13 -9.70 1.84
C SER A 211 -11.67 -9.83 2.20
N GLY A 212 -11.30 -10.83 2.99
CA GLY A 212 -9.90 -11.09 3.34
C GLY A 212 -9.65 -11.24 4.83
N ASN A 213 -8.40 -11.26 5.21
CA ASN A 213 -8.02 -11.51 6.60
C ASN A 213 -7.22 -10.34 7.18
N ALA A 214 -7.44 -10.08 8.46
CA ALA A 214 -6.65 -9.13 9.24
C ALA A 214 -5.85 -9.86 10.32
N LYS A 215 -4.54 -9.60 10.39
CA LYS A 215 -3.65 -10.05 11.46
C LYS A 215 -3.09 -8.84 12.19
N LEU A 216 -3.41 -8.72 13.46
CA LEU A 216 -3.05 -7.58 14.30
C LEU A 216 -2.19 -8.05 15.47
N GLU A 217 -1.13 -7.34 15.79
CA GLU A 217 -0.20 -7.68 16.85
C GLU A 217 0.31 -6.41 17.54
N ASN A 218 0.27 -6.38 18.88
CA ASN A 218 0.71 -5.24 19.68
C ASN A 218 0.00 -3.94 19.27
N VAL A 219 -1.32 -3.90 19.41
CA VAL A 219 -2.14 -2.72 19.12
C VAL A 219 -2.61 -2.08 20.40
N LYS A 220 -2.35 -0.79 20.59
CA LYS A 220 -2.71 -0.08 21.83
C LYS A 220 -4.21 -0.09 22.08
N GLU A 221 -5.02 0.22 21.06
CA GLU A 221 -6.48 0.26 21.16
C GLU A 221 -7.15 -0.13 19.85
N LEU A 222 -8.07 -1.08 19.91
CA LEU A 222 -8.96 -1.44 18.81
C LEU A 222 -10.17 -0.50 18.78
N GLY A 223 -10.48 0.05 17.63
CA GLY A 223 -11.68 0.83 17.38
C GLY A 223 -12.76 0.01 16.65
N THR A 224 -13.17 0.49 15.48
CA THR A 224 -14.14 -0.21 14.63
C THR A 224 -13.45 -1.30 13.82
N MET A 225 -13.83 -2.56 14.09
CA MET A 225 -13.37 -3.75 13.37
C MET A 225 -14.53 -4.28 12.53
N LYS A 226 -14.54 -3.95 11.22
CA LYS A 226 -15.61 -4.37 10.30
C LYS A 226 -15.05 -5.30 9.23
N ILE A 227 -15.58 -6.53 9.16
CA ILE A 227 -15.21 -7.52 8.15
C ILE A 227 -16.47 -8.17 7.59
N THR A 228 -16.76 -7.95 6.29
CA THR A 228 -17.94 -8.58 5.69
C THR A 228 -17.72 -10.08 5.50
N SER A 229 -16.57 -10.48 4.96
CA SER A 229 -16.21 -11.91 4.80
C SER A 229 -14.73 -12.13 5.08
N GLY A 230 -14.39 -13.03 6.02
CA GLY A 230 -13.01 -13.34 6.38
C GLY A 230 -12.78 -13.39 7.87
N ASN A 231 -11.52 -13.42 8.27
CA ASN A 231 -11.16 -13.60 9.68
C ASN A 231 -10.26 -12.45 10.17
N MET A 232 -10.44 -12.07 11.41
CA MET A 232 -9.53 -11.23 12.15
C MET A 232 -8.91 -11.99 13.31
N THR A 233 -7.59 -11.96 13.38
CA THR A 233 -6.85 -12.44 14.55
C THR A 233 -6.07 -11.27 15.12
N ALA A 234 -6.27 -10.97 16.39
CA ALA A 234 -5.54 -9.94 17.10
C ALA A 234 -4.90 -10.51 18.37
N VAL A 235 -3.61 -10.27 18.53
CA VAL A 235 -2.83 -10.71 19.70
C VAL A 235 -2.22 -9.49 20.37
N ASN A 236 -2.30 -9.42 21.69
CA ASN A 236 -1.85 -8.29 22.48
C ASN A 236 -2.45 -6.96 21.96
N ALA A 237 -3.77 -6.93 21.79
CA ALA A 237 -4.50 -5.77 21.30
C ALA A 237 -5.50 -5.26 22.34
N GLY A 238 -5.38 -3.99 22.71
CA GLY A 238 -6.15 -3.37 23.77
C GLY A 238 -7.60 -3.10 23.36
N LEU A 239 -8.49 -3.21 24.33
CA LEU A 239 -9.88 -2.76 24.24
C LEU A 239 -9.97 -1.30 24.68
N GLY A 240 -10.91 -0.55 24.09
CA GLY A 240 -11.20 0.82 24.46
C GLY A 240 -12.67 1.20 24.32
N SER A 241 -12.99 2.46 24.55
CA SER A 241 -14.38 2.97 24.50
C SER A 241 -15.01 2.87 23.11
N LYS A 242 -14.19 2.82 22.06
CA LYS A 242 -14.62 2.75 20.65
C LYS A 242 -14.58 1.32 20.09
N THR A 243 -14.19 0.32 20.90
CA THR A 243 -14.07 -1.04 20.40
C THR A 243 -15.41 -1.64 20.01
N GLN A 244 -15.53 -1.98 18.73
CA GLN A 244 -16.70 -2.66 18.20
C GLN A 244 -16.33 -3.61 17.07
N PHE A 245 -17.03 -4.74 17.01
CA PHE A 245 -16.87 -5.77 16.00
C PHE A 245 -18.14 -5.88 15.15
N SER A 246 -18.02 -5.90 13.83
CA SER A 246 -19.15 -6.12 12.95
C SER A 246 -18.76 -6.96 11.75
N GLY A 247 -19.58 -7.95 11.40
CA GLY A 247 -19.31 -8.83 10.28
C GLY A 247 -20.53 -9.54 9.75
N THR A 248 -20.43 -10.06 8.53
CA THR A 248 -21.46 -10.91 7.95
C THR A 248 -21.04 -12.37 8.07
N SER A 249 -19.83 -12.72 7.63
CA SER A 249 -19.34 -14.11 7.66
C SER A 249 -17.86 -14.13 8.01
N GLY A 250 -17.49 -14.85 9.06
CA GLY A 250 -16.10 -14.97 9.50
C GLY A 250 -15.94 -14.98 11.01
N ASN A 251 -14.72 -14.83 11.46
CA ASN A 251 -14.42 -14.91 12.89
C ASN A 251 -13.59 -13.72 13.35
N PHE A 252 -13.88 -13.25 14.55
CA PHE A 252 -13.06 -12.33 15.31
C PHE A 252 -12.44 -13.07 16.49
N THR A 253 -11.13 -13.22 16.49
CA THR A 253 -10.37 -13.83 17.57
C THR A 253 -9.42 -12.79 18.14
N LEU A 254 -9.65 -12.44 19.40
CA LEU A 254 -8.87 -11.43 20.10
C LEU A 254 -8.27 -12.03 21.38
N GLN A 255 -6.96 -11.89 21.51
CA GLN A 255 -6.26 -11.99 22.78
C GLN A 255 -5.86 -10.58 23.23
N THR A 256 -6.42 -10.13 24.37
CA THR A 256 -6.23 -8.76 24.83
C THR A 256 -5.48 -8.72 26.17
N PRO A 257 -4.60 -7.72 26.38
CA PRO A 257 -4.00 -7.45 27.68
C PRO A 257 -4.95 -6.66 28.61
N SER A 258 -6.10 -6.19 28.08
CA SER A 258 -7.06 -5.41 28.86
C SER A 258 -7.78 -6.28 29.90
N ASP A 259 -7.99 -5.73 31.08
CA ASP A 259 -8.86 -6.39 32.07
C ASP A 259 -10.28 -6.52 31.53
N LEU A 260 -10.75 -7.77 31.35
CA LEU A 260 -12.08 -8.02 30.81
C LEU A 260 -13.19 -7.54 31.76
N GLY A 261 -12.92 -7.42 33.06
CA GLY A 261 -13.86 -6.89 34.06
C GLY A 261 -14.06 -5.37 33.93
N ALA A 262 -13.16 -4.64 33.26
CA ALA A 262 -13.24 -3.20 33.04
C ALA A 262 -14.20 -2.80 31.91
N PHE A 263 -14.87 -3.74 31.25
CA PHE A 263 -15.80 -3.52 30.15
C PHE A 263 -17.10 -4.28 30.34
N ASN A 264 -18.21 -3.70 29.88
CA ASN A 264 -19.42 -4.44 29.59
C ASN A 264 -19.33 -5.01 28.18
N TYR A 265 -20.10 -6.07 27.91
CA TYR A 265 -20.13 -6.69 26.58
C TYR A 265 -21.57 -6.88 26.12
N THR A 266 -21.83 -6.50 24.87
CA THR A 266 -23.08 -6.76 24.16
C THR A 266 -22.73 -7.38 22.82
N LEU A 267 -22.75 -8.71 22.75
CA LEU A 267 -22.39 -9.44 21.54
C LEU A 267 -23.62 -10.16 21.00
N ARG A 268 -23.77 -10.14 19.67
CA ARG A 268 -24.89 -10.76 18.96
C ARG A 268 -24.36 -11.55 17.75
N ALA A 269 -24.93 -12.73 17.53
CA ALA A 269 -24.72 -13.52 16.33
C ALA A 269 -26.07 -14.11 15.88
N THR A 270 -26.33 -14.13 14.58
CA THR A 270 -27.48 -14.88 14.07
C THR A 270 -27.19 -16.38 14.12
N SER A 271 -25.95 -16.77 13.76
CA SER A 271 -25.45 -18.13 13.87
C SER A 271 -23.97 -18.10 14.25
N GLY A 272 -23.62 -18.73 15.38
CA GLY A 272 -22.24 -18.80 15.86
C GLY A 272 -22.10 -18.73 17.36
N ASN A 273 -20.86 -18.74 17.81
CA ASN A 273 -20.50 -18.76 19.22
C ASN A 273 -19.84 -17.43 19.64
N LEU A 274 -20.28 -16.92 20.77
CA LEU A 274 -19.79 -15.68 21.38
C LEU A 274 -19.09 -16.03 22.70
N ARG A 275 -17.83 -15.61 22.82
CA ARG A 275 -17.03 -15.90 24.01
C ARG A 275 -16.32 -14.65 24.53
N VAL A 276 -16.40 -14.45 25.83
CA VAL A 276 -15.60 -13.47 26.57
C VAL A 276 -15.02 -14.15 27.81
N GLY A 277 -13.71 -14.27 27.87
CA GLY A 277 -13.02 -15.02 28.91
C GLY A 277 -13.51 -16.47 28.97
N ASN A 278 -14.05 -16.85 30.12
CA ASN A 278 -14.62 -18.19 30.38
C ASN A 278 -16.11 -18.28 30.05
N THR A 279 -16.78 -17.17 29.76
CA THR A 279 -18.23 -17.15 29.47
C THR A 279 -18.46 -17.32 27.99
N SER A 280 -19.26 -18.31 27.59
CA SER A 280 -19.59 -18.59 26.21
C SER A 280 -21.09 -18.81 26.06
N LYS A 281 -21.69 -18.24 25.01
CA LYS A 281 -23.08 -18.41 24.61
C LYS A 281 -23.23 -18.37 23.09
N GLU A 282 -24.25 -19.04 22.61
CA GLU A 282 -24.69 -18.88 21.21
C GLU A 282 -25.61 -17.66 21.08
N LYS A 283 -25.58 -17.03 19.94
CA LYS A 283 -26.48 -15.95 19.46
C LYS A 283 -26.48 -14.66 20.27
N SER A 284 -26.44 -14.70 21.61
CA SER A 284 -26.50 -13.49 22.43
C SER A 284 -25.68 -13.67 23.71
N LEU A 285 -24.73 -12.76 23.92
CA LEU A 285 -23.93 -12.70 25.14
C LEU A 285 -23.95 -11.26 25.67
N ASP A 286 -24.54 -11.08 26.85
CA ASP A 286 -24.53 -9.84 27.59
C ASP A 286 -23.81 -10.04 28.91
N ILE A 287 -22.79 -9.24 29.17
CA ILE A 287 -22.05 -9.20 30.44
C ILE A 287 -22.08 -7.75 30.92
N ASN A 288 -22.62 -7.57 32.13
CA ASN A 288 -22.64 -6.29 32.81
C ASN A 288 -21.70 -6.35 34.02
N ASN A 289 -20.55 -5.69 33.87
CA ASN A 289 -19.54 -5.54 34.93
C ASN A 289 -19.65 -4.19 35.64
N ASN A 290 -20.75 -3.43 35.45
CA ASN A 290 -20.91 -2.06 35.91
C ASN A 290 -19.79 -1.13 35.40
N ALA A 291 -19.22 -1.44 34.23
CA ALA A 291 -18.14 -0.67 33.64
C ALA A 291 -18.67 0.54 32.86
N ALA A 292 -17.83 1.60 32.72
CA ALA A 292 -18.16 2.78 31.95
C ALA A 292 -18.27 2.52 30.43
N ASN A 293 -17.49 1.57 29.93
CA ASN A 293 -17.38 1.29 28.50
C ASN A 293 -18.01 -0.07 28.16
N THR A 294 -18.62 -0.13 26.97
CA THR A 294 -19.24 -1.35 26.46
C THR A 294 -18.62 -1.75 25.13
N VAL A 295 -18.03 -2.92 25.05
CA VAL A 295 -17.60 -3.57 23.82
C VAL A 295 -18.82 -4.15 23.12
N ARG A 296 -19.04 -3.77 21.87
CA ARG A 296 -20.17 -4.25 21.05
C ARG A 296 -19.70 -5.16 19.94
N GLY A 297 -20.46 -6.19 19.66
CA GLY A 297 -20.19 -7.11 18.56
C GLY A 297 -21.48 -7.56 17.89
N ASN A 298 -21.51 -7.51 16.56
CA ASN A 298 -22.62 -8.02 15.77
C ASN A 298 -22.09 -8.80 14.55
N ILE A 299 -22.44 -10.07 14.48
CA ILE A 299 -22.07 -10.93 13.35
C ILE A 299 -23.26 -11.75 12.88
N THR A 300 -23.42 -11.91 11.57
CA THR A 300 -24.50 -12.76 11.05
C THR A 300 -24.12 -14.25 11.18
N SER A 301 -22.95 -14.65 10.69
CA SER A 301 -22.48 -16.03 10.74
C SER A 301 -21.00 -16.09 11.11
N GLY A 302 -20.67 -16.78 12.21
CA GLY A 302 -19.31 -16.92 12.71
C GLY A 302 -19.16 -16.64 14.19
N ASN A 303 -17.94 -16.46 14.66
CA ASN A 303 -17.64 -16.41 16.07
C ASN A 303 -16.98 -15.09 16.48
N ILE A 304 -17.26 -14.62 17.69
CA ILE A 304 -16.51 -13.56 18.35
C ILE A 304 -15.92 -14.15 19.64
N THR A 305 -14.60 -14.23 19.68
CA THR A 305 -13.86 -14.74 20.83
C THR A 305 -12.93 -13.67 21.37
N ILE A 306 -13.10 -13.30 22.63
CA ILE A 306 -12.27 -12.32 23.35
C ILE A 306 -11.71 -13.01 24.60
N THR A 307 -10.38 -13.08 24.70
CA THR A 307 -9.67 -13.73 25.83
C THR A 307 -8.50 -12.85 26.29
N ASN A 308 -8.02 -13.10 27.50
CA ASN A 308 -6.71 -12.62 27.97
C ASN A 308 -5.59 -13.55 27.52
#